data_beb6ad0a7246dcb391f3afb769377eef
#
_entry.id   beb6ad0a7246dcb391f3afb769377eef
#
_cell.length_a   1.000
_cell.length_b   1.000
_cell.length_c   1.000
_cell.angle_alpha   90.00
_cell.angle_beta   90.00
_cell.angle_gamma   90.00
#
_symmetry.space_group_name_H-M   'P 1'
#
loop_
_entity.id
_entity.type
_entity.pdbx_description
1 polymer ?
#
loop_
_entity_poly.entity_id
_entity_poly.type
_entity_poly.pdbx_seq_one_letter_code
_entity_poly.pdbx_strand_id
1 'polypeptide(L)'
;MSEPRIGRVLVASLHQAIADVLPMRLEFYENWLNASGLREGTIGLAPLSAVLSFLRSEGDAYNSITGRAGRYAADWTVSNMSALERRMVRALPAALRARVALRTAGSLVRATYPGSRAIVRLRRGTASVDLRGSLFCEVREASQLPLCGFYAAAIARVLEHFGLRADARVDECRASGGRKGCLLCVVVAADNAGEPAAA
;
A
#
# COMPACT_ATOMS: atom_id res chain seq x y z
N MET A 1 15.92 13.44 -19.94
CA MET A 1 15.31 12.29 -19.20
C MET A 1 14.22 12.88 -18.35
N SER A 2 12.94 12.56 -18.62
CA SER A 2 11.84 13.06 -17.78
C SER A 2 11.90 12.40 -16.39
N GLU A 3 11.79 13.23 -15.36
CA GLU A 3 11.76 12.76 -13.98
C GLU A 3 10.61 11.76 -13.76
N PRO A 4 10.83 10.65 -13.04
CA PRO A 4 9.79 9.66 -12.82
C PRO A 4 8.66 10.28 -11.99
N ARG A 5 7.45 10.27 -12.54
CA ARG A 5 6.26 10.86 -11.90
C ARG A 5 5.72 9.92 -10.82
N ILE A 6 5.38 10.47 -9.68
CA ILE A 6 4.72 9.76 -8.58
C ILE A 6 3.23 9.61 -8.89
N GLY A 7 2.67 8.45 -8.57
CA GLY A 7 1.24 8.20 -8.76
C GLY A 7 0.35 9.04 -7.84
N ARG A 8 -0.69 9.64 -8.40
CA ARG A 8 -1.67 10.46 -7.66
C ARG A 8 -2.26 9.73 -6.45
N VAL A 9 -2.52 8.43 -6.60
CA VAL A 9 -3.09 7.59 -5.53
C VAL A 9 -2.20 7.58 -4.30
N LEU A 10 -0.88 7.47 -4.47
CA LEU A 10 0.06 7.48 -3.34
C LEU A 10 0.01 8.82 -2.60
N VAL A 11 0.12 9.92 -3.34
CA VAL A 11 0.20 11.25 -2.74
C VAL A 11 -1.11 11.63 -2.05
N ALA A 12 -2.25 11.39 -2.71
CA ALA A 12 -3.55 11.68 -2.14
C ALA A 12 -3.84 10.84 -0.90
N SER A 13 -3.47 9.55 -0.91
CA SER A 13 -3.68 8.67 0.25
C SER A 13 -2.79 9.03 1.44
N LEU A 14 -1.55 9.46 1.19
CA LEU A 14 -0.69 9.99 2.23
C LEU A 14 -1.23 11.29 2.81
N HIS A 15 -1.65 12.25 1.96
CA HIS A 15 -2.25 13.50 2.40
C HIS A 15 -3.46 13.23 3.31
N GLN A 16 -4.40 12.39 2.88
CA GLN A 16 -5.58 12.05 3.69
C GLN A 16 -5.19 11.39 5.02
N ALA A 17 -4.23 10.47 5.02
CA ALA A 17 -3.78 9.80 6.23
C ALA A 17 -3.06 10.75 7.20
N ILE A 18 -2.30 11.73 6.68
CA ILE A 18 -1.68 12.78 7.50
C ILE A 18 -2.77 13.66 8.12
N ALA A 19 -3.77 14.07 7.34
CA ALA A 19 -4.89 14.87 7.84
C ALA A 19 -5.62 14.17 9.00
N ASP A 20 -5.77 12.84 8.92
CA ASP A 20 -6.46 12.06 9.95
C ASP A 20 -5.62 11.84 11.23
N VAL A 21 -4.30 11.69 11.08
CA VAL A 21 -3.42 11.27 12.20
C VAL A 21 -2.68 12.47 12.81
N LEU A 22 -2.28 13.43 11.98
CA LEU A 22 -1.52 14.62 12.39
C LEU A 22 -2.18 15.91 11.88
N PRO A 23 -3.46 16.19 12.22
CA PRO A 23 -4.18 17.35 11.66
C PRO A 23 -3.47 18.67 11.96
N MET A 24 -2.82 18.81 13.11
CA MET A 24 -2.09 20.03 13.49
C MET A 24 -0.81 20.26 12.69
N ARG A 25 -0.33 19.25 11.96
CA ARG A 25 0.87 19.35 11.12
C ARG A 25 0.55 19.28 9.62
N LEU A 26 -0.72 19.22 9.25
CA LEU A 26 -1.16 19.06 7.87
C LEU A 26 -0.59 20.14 6.96
N GLU A 27 -0.68 21.41 7.36
CA GLU A 27 -0.17 22.56 6.60
C GLU A 27 1.31 22.43 6.27
N PHE A 28 2.13 21.95 7.22
CA PHE A 28 3.56 21.69 6.98
C PHE A 28 3.76 20.69 5.84
N TYR A 29 3.00 19.59 5.86
CA TYR A 29 3.14 18.54 4.83
C TYR A 29 2.52 18.95 3.49
N GLU A 30 1.45 19.75 3.48
CA GLU A 30 0.81 20.27 2.27
C GLU A 30 1.76 21.15 1.45
N ASN A 31 2.59 21.94 2.10
CA ASN A 31 3.62 22.76 1.45
C ASN A 31 4.61 21.91 0.63
N TRP A 32 4.90 20.68 1.08
CA TRP A 32 5.78 19.74 0.37
C TRP A 32 5.03 18.89 -0.65
N LEU A 33 3.82 18.46 -0.32
CA LEU A 33 2.99 17.65 -1.22
C LEU A 33 2.42 18.45 -2.38
N ASN A 34 2.48 19.78 -2.30
CA ASN A 34 2.01 20.73 -3.32
C ASN A 34 0.65 20.36 -3.92
N ALA A 35 -0.42 20.88 -3.31
CA ALA A 35 -1.82 20.58 -3.72
C ALA A 35 -2.11 20.93 -5.20
N SER A 36 -1.44 21.91 -5.78
CA SER A 36 -1.54 22.23 -7.22
C SER A 36 -0.87 21.15 -8.08
N GLY A 37 0.33 20.68 -7.69
CA GLY A 37 1.00 19.56 -8.37
C GLY A 37 0.21 18.26 -8.31
N LEU A 38 -0.61 18.05 -7.25
CA LEU A 38 -1.56 16.93 -7.17
C LEU A 38 -2.62 16.98 -8.27
N ARG A 39 -3.17 18.17 -8.53
CA ARG A 39 -4.17 18.38 -9.61
C ARG A 39 -3.57 18.16 -10.98
N GLU A 40 -2.34 18.59 -11.19
CA GLU A 40 -1.60 18.46 -12.44
C GLU A 40 -0.94 17.09 -12.63
N GLY A 41 -0.86 16.27 -11.58
CA GLY A 41 -0.22 14.94 -11.61
C GLY A 41 1.30 15.01 -11.76
N THR A 42 1.93 16.08 -11.29
CA THR A 42 3.36 16.41 -11.50
C THR A 42 4.17 16.47 -10.21
N ILE A 43 3.85 15.63 -9.21
CA ILE A 43 4.68 15.60 -8.00
C ILE A 43 5.97 14.88 -8.30
N GLY A 44 7.09 15.59 -8.10
CA GLY A 44 8.43 15.05 -8.24
C GLY A 44 8.80 14.08 -7.11
N LEU A 45 9.85 13.30 -7.34
CA LEU A 45 10.36 12.35 -6.34
C LEU A 45 10.93 13.06 -5.11
N ALA A 46 11.62 14.19 -5.30
CA ALA A 46 12.30 14.91 -4.22
C ALA A 46 11.35 15.44 -3.13
N PRO A 47 10.23 16.11 -3.44
CA PRO A 47 9.26 16.53 -2.43
C PRO A 47 8.68 15.36 -1.65
N LEU A 48 8.31 14.25 -2.33
CA LEU A 48 7.79 13.08 -1.66
C LEU A 48 8.83 12.42 -0.75
N SER A 49 10.07 12.33 -1.19
CA SER A 49 11.17 11.79 -0.36
C SER A 49 11.39 12.63 0.90
N ALA A 50 11.25 13.95 0.81
CA ALA A 50 11.30 14.85 1.97
C ALA A 50 10.14 14.57 2.94
N VAL A 51 8.91 14.48 2.43
CA VAL A 51 7.73 14.12 3.24
C VAL A 51 7.94 12.79 3.96
N LEU A 52 8.37 11.74 3.25
CA LEU A 52 8.62 10.44 3.86
C LEU A 52 9.74 10.49 4.90
N SER A 53 10.75 11.34 4.70
CA SER A 53 11.82 11.56 5.68
C SER A 53 11.28 12.20 6.96
N PHE A 54 10.49 13.27 6.83
CA PHE A 54 9.86 13.92 7.98
C PHE A 54 8.88 13.00 8.71
N LEU A 55 8.06 12.24 7.97
CA LEU A 55 7.14 11.28 8.57
C LEU A 55 7.85 10.22 9.42
N ARG A 56 9.05 9.77 9.01
CA ARG A 56 9.83 8.81 9.81
C ARG A 56 10.25 9.40 11.16
N SER A 57 10.47 10.71 11.25
CA SER A 57 10.80 11.37 12.52
C SER A 57 9.61 11.51 13.46
N GLU A 58 8.38 11.25 12.98
CA GLU A 58 7.15 11.24 13.82
C GLU A 58 6.99 9.95 14.64
N GLY A 59 7.96 9.03 14.59
CA GLY A 59 7.93 7.81 15.40
C GLY A 59 6.74 6.89 15.07
N ASP A 60 5.94 6.54 16.09
CA ASP A 60 4.81 5.61 15.95
C ASP A 60 3.72 6.12 14.99
N ALA A 61 3.58 7.43 14.82
CA ALA A 61 2.66 8.02 13.87
C ALA A 61 2.98 7.60 12.42
N TYR A 62 4.25 7.34 12.09
CA TYR A 62 4.66 6.86 10.77
C TYR A 62 3.91 5.59 10.35
N ASN A 63 3.86 4.59 11.23
CA ASN A 63 3.19 3.31 10.94
C ASN A 63 1.68 3.50 10.80
N SER A 64 1.07 4.34 11.64
CA SER A 64 -0.35 4.67 11.58
C SER A 64 -0.69 5.37 10.26
N ILE A 65 0.10 6.37 9.85
CA ILE A 65 -0.10 7.12 8.62
C ILE A 65 0.08 6.22 7.39
N THR A 66 1.20 5.50 7.31
CA THR A 66 1.49 4.65 6.15
C THR A 66 0.49 3.51 6.01
N GLY A 67 0.09 2.88 7.12
CA GLY A 67 -0.95 1.86 7.12
C GLY A 67 -2.31 2.40 6.68
N ARG A 68 -2.71 3.58 7.17
CA ARG A 68 -3.96 4.25 6.79
C ARG A 68 -3.94 4.68 5.32
N ALA A 69 -2.84 5.26 4.86
CA ALA A 69 -2.63 5.61 3.45
C ALA A 69 -2.73 4.40 2.53
N GLY A 70 -2.15 3.26 2.93
CA GLY A 70 -2.28 2.01 2.19
C GLY A 70 -3.73 1.55 2.03
N ARG A 71 -4.53 1.66 3.09
CA ARG A 71 -5.96 1.35 3.03
C ARG A 71 -6.72 2.31 2.10
N TYR A 72 -6.51 3.62 2.19
CA TYR A 72 -7.11 4.59 1.26
C TYR A 72 -6.75 4.32 -0.19
N ALA A 73 -5.48 4.05 -0.46
CA ALA A 73 -5.03 3.73 -1.81
C ALA A 73 -5.74 2.49 -2.38
N ALA A 74 -5.96 1.47 -1.54
CA ALA A 74 -6.71 0.27 -1.91
C ALA A 74 -8.20 0.56 -2.14
N ASP A 75 -8.83 1.30 -1.22
CA ASP A 75 -10.25 1.70 -1.31
C ASP A 75 -10.52 2.45 -2.62
N TRP A 76 -9.70 3.45 -2.95
CA TRP A 76 -9.85 4.19 -4.19
C TRP A 76 -9.55 3.36 -5.44
N THR A 77 -8.53 2.49 -5.38
CA THR A 77 -8.22 1.60 -6.50
C THR A 77 -9.38 0.67 -6.82
N VAL A 78 -9.99 0.07 -5.80
CA VAL A 78 -11.14 -0.83 -6.00
C VAL A 78 -12.41 -0.05 -6.34
N SER A 79 -12.61 1.15 -5.80
CA SER A 79 -13.75 2.00 -6.14
C SER A 79 -13.74 2.44 -7.61
N ASN A 80 -12.56 2.60 -8.20
CA ASN A 80 -12.42 2.92 -9.62
C ASN A 80 -12.72 1.74 -10.57
N MET A 81 -12.81 0.52 -10.05
CA MET A 81 -13.30 -0.63 -10.83
C MET A 81 -14.80 -0.52 -11.05
N SER A 82 -15.29 -0.97 -12.22
CA SER A 82 -16.73 -1.02 -12.47
C SER A 82 -17.45 -1.93 -11.45
N ALA A 83 -18.72 -1.62 -11.19
CA ALA A 83 -19.54 -2.46 -10.30
C ALA A 83 -19.65 -3.90 -10.80
N LEU A 84 -19.71 -4.07 -12.12
CA LEU A 84 -19.77 -5.39 -12.78
C LEU A 84 -18.48 -6.19 -12.53
N GLU A 85 -17.30 -5.58 -12.74
CA GLU A 85 -16.01 -6.24 -12.47
C GLU A 85 -15.90 -6.67 -11.02
N ARG A 86 -16.24 -5.79 -10.05
CA ARG A 86 -16.22 -6.15 -8.63
C ARG A 86 -17.14 -7.32 -8.32
N ARG A 87 -18.35 -7.32 -8.89
CA ARG A 87 -19.31 -8.42 -8.71
C ARG A 87 -18.82 -9.72 -9.32
N MET A 88 -18.25 -9.66 -10.52
CA MET A 88 -17.68 -10.83 -11.19
C MET A 88 -16.53 -11.44 -10.38
N VAL A 89 -15.62 -10.62 -9.88
CA VAL A 89 -14.50 -11.10 -9.05
C VAL A 89 -15.00 -11.74 -7.77
N ARG A 90 -16.00 -11.15 -7.10
CA ARG A 90 -16.60 -11.71 -5.87
C ARG A 90 -17.32 -13.05 -6.11
N ALA A 91 -17.82 -13.29 -7.30
CA ALA A 91 -18.47 -14.55 -7.67
C ALA A 91 -17.48 -15.70 -7.94
N LEU A 92 -16.18 -15.41 -8.07
CA LEU A 92 -15.16 -16.43 -8.29
C LEU A 92 -14.93 -17.31 -7.05
N PRO A 93 -14.52 -18.57 -7.22
CA PRO A 93 -14.01 -19.39 -6.13
C PRO A 93 -12.85 -18.69 -5.39
N ALA A 94 -12.73 -18.90 -4.08
CA ALA A 94 -11.79 -18.18 -3.21
C ALA A 94 -10.34 -18.14 -3.75
N ALA A 95 -9.84 -19.26 -4.29
CA ALA A 95 -8.48 -19.33 -4.84
C ALA A 95 -8.28 -18.45 -6.10
N LEU A 96 -9.27 -18.36 -6.99
CA LEU A 96 -9.23 -17.50 -8.16
C LEU A 96 -9.41 -16.04 -7.76
N ARG A 97 -10.33 -15.77 -6.85
CA ARG A 97 -10.60 -14.47 -6.26
C ARG A 97 -9.33 -13.88 -5.64
N ALA A 98 -8.60 -14.69 -4.84
CA ALA A 98 -7.32 -14.29 -4.27
C ALA A 98 -6.27 -13.93 -5.33
N ARG A 99 -6.19 -14.71 -6.41
CA ARG A 99 -5.26 -14.41 -7.52
C ARG A 99 -5.59 -13.10 -8.23
N VAL A 100 -6.87 -12.82 -8.48
CA VAL A 100 -7.31 -11.56 -9.10
C VAL A 100 -7.04 -10.40 -8.16
N ALA A 101 -7.43 -10.50 -6.89
CA ALA A 101 -7.17 -9.47 -5.88
C ALA A 101 -5.68 -9.14 -5.75
N LEU A 102 -4.81 -10.14 -5.70
CA LEU A 102 -3.36 -9.95 -5.64
C LEU A 102 -2.80 -9.31 -6.93
N ARG A 103 -3.38 -9.58 -8.11
CA ARG A 103 -3.03 -8.86 -9.35
C ARG A 103 -3.44 -7.40 -9.29
N THR A 104 -4.63 -7.10 -8.76
CA THR A 104 -5.10 -5.72 -8.54
C THR A 104 -4.17 -4.99 -7.57
N ALA A 105 -3.78 -5.61 -6.46
CA ALA A 105 -2.80 -5.08 -5.54
C ALA A 105 -1.43 -4.84 -6.21
N GLY A 106 -0.97 -5.75 -7.05
CA GLY A 106 0.26 -5.57 -7.84
C GLY A 106 0.17 -4.40 -8.83
N SER A 107 -1.01 -4.13 -9.39
CA SER A 107 -1.25 -2.96 -10.25
C SER A 107 -1.23 -1.66 -9.45
N LEU A 108 -1.81 -1.66 -8.23
CA LEU A 108 -1.72 -0.53 -7.30
C LEU A 108 -0.26 -0.21 -6.96
N VAL A 109 0.57 -1.23 -6.64
CA VAL A 109 2.01 -1.02 -6.38
C VAL A 109 2.69 -0.31 -7.56
N ARG A 110 2.44 -0.73 -8.79
CA ARG A 110 2.98 -0.07 -9.98
C ARG A 110 2.44 1.35 -10.18
N ALA A 111 1.18 1.58 -9.80
CA ALA A 111 0.55 2.89 -9.89
C ALA A 111 1.07 3.90 -8.85
N THR A 112 1.71 3.44 -7.76
CA THR A 112 2.34 4.35 -6.79
C THR A 112 3.61 4.98 -7.33
N TYR A 113 4.43 4.18 -8.04
CA TYR A 113 5.69 4.64 -8.62
C TYR A 113 6.12 3.71 -9.76
N PRO A 114 6.53 4.21 -10.93
CA PRO A 114 6.90 3.39 -12.08
C PRO A 114 8.05 2.43 -11.82
N GLY A 115 8.93 2.75 -10.86
CA GLY A 115 10.03 1.87 -10.42
C GLY A 115 9.61 0.76 -9.47
N SER A 116 8.38 0.82 -8.90
CA SER A 116 7.89 -0.18 -7.95
C SER A 116 7.30 -1.38 -8.65
N ARG A 117 7.63 -2.58 -8.16
CA ARG A 117 7.11 -3.86 -8.68
C ARG A 117 6.82 -4.80 -7.53
N ALA A 118 5.70 -5.52 -7.63
CA ALA A 118 5.34 -6.62 -6.74
C ALA A 118 5.35 -7.93 -7.53
N ILE A 119 6.18 -8.88 -7.11
CA ILE A 119 6.22 -10.24 -7.65
C ILE A 119 5.52 -11.13 -6.64
N VAL A 120 4.35 -11.64 -7.01
CA VAL A 120 3.47 -12.39 -6.12
C VAL A 120 3.57 -13.88 -6.41
N ARG A 121 3.75 -14.69 -5.36
CA ARG A 121 3.69 -16.15 -5.39
C ARG A 121 2.66 -16.62 -4.37
N LEU A 122 1.54 -17.17 -4.83
CA LEU A 122 0.49 -17.70 -3.97
C LEU A 122 0.60 -19.24 -3.89
N ARG A 123 0.71 -19.78 -2.67
CA ARG A 123 0.74 -21.22 -2.39
C ARG A 123 -0.11 -21.51 -1.14
N ARG A 124 -1.05 -22.43 -1.24
CA ARG A 124 -1.85 -22.95 -0.10
C ARG A 124 -2.37 -21.86 0.85
N GLY A 125 -2.97 -20.81 0.31
CA GLY A 125 -3.52 -19.71 1.12
C GLY A 125 -2.50 -18.69 1.64
N THR A 126 -1.20 -18.87 1.36
CA THR A 126 -0.17 -17.89 1.73
C THR A 126 0.43 -17.30 0.47
N ALA A 127 0.44 -15.96 0.39
CA ALA A 127 1.11 -15.24 -0.67
C ALA A 127 2.43 -14.64 -0.16
N SER A 128 3.51 -14.88 -0.90
CA SER A 128 4.78 -14.18 -0.74
C SER A 128 4.85 -13.08 -1.79
N VAL A 129 5.08 -11.84 -1.36
CA VAL A 129 5.19 -10.67 -2.24
C VAL A 129 6.59 -10.10 -2.16
N ASP A 130 7.40 -10.30 -3.21
CA ASP A 130 8.72 -9.66 -3.37
C ASP A 130 8.48 -8.26 -3.97
N LEU A 131 8.64 -7.25 -3.13
CA LEU A 131 8.45 -5.85 -3.46
C LEU A 131 9.79 -5.19 -3.78
N ARG A 132 9.93 -4.66 -4.98
CA ARG A 132 11.13 -3.97 -5.47
C ARG A 132 10.83 -2.51 -5.78
N GLY A 133 11.82 -1.63 -5.60
CA GLY A 133 11.70 -0.21 -5.90
C GLY A 133 10.71 0.53 -4.98
N SER A 134 10.61 0.14 -3.72
CA SER A 134 9.77 0.83 -2.74
C SER A 134 10.34 2.19 -2.38
N LEU A 135 9.58 3.26 -2.63
CA LEU A 135 9.93 4.62 -2.22
C LEU A 135 10.06 4.77 -0.69
N PHE A 136 9.26 4.03 0.06
CA PHE A 136 9.30 4.05 1.53
C PHE A 136 10.63 3.54 2.08
N CYS A 137 11.35 2.73 1.32
CA CYS A 137 12.62 2.12 1.72
C CYS A 137 13.85 2.83 1.14
N GLU A 138 13.67 3.97 0.49
CA GLU A 138 14.77 4.84 0.09
C GLU A 138 15.21 5.70 1.27
N VAL A 139 16.14 5.15 2.06
CA VAL A 139 16.69 5.78 3.26
C VAL A 139 18.19 5.89 3.14
N ARG A 140 18.78 6.92 3.76
CA ARG A 140 20.24 7.09 3.86
C ARG A 140 20.83 6.20 4.94
N GLU A 141 20.12 6.03 6.04
CA GLU A 141 20.52 5.22 7.19
C GLU A 141 19.54 4.06 7.37
N ALA A 142 20.04 2.92 7.84
CA ALA A 142 19.22 1.76 8.11
C ALA A 142 18.16 2.07 9.17
N SER A 143 16.91 1.69 8.92
CA SER A 143 15.81 1.81 9.87
C SER A 143 15.74 0.57 10.75
N GLN A 144 15.48 0.74 12.04
CA GLN A 144 15.25 -0.39 12.95
C GLN A 144 13.90 -1.08 12.67
N LEU A 145 12.93 -0.36 12.11
CA LEU A 145 11.59 -0.85 11.82
C LEU A 145 11.37 -0.95 10.31
N PRO A 146 10.56 -1.93 9.86
CA PRO A 146 10.19 -2.04 8.46
C PRO A 146 9.35 -0.84 8.02
N LEU A 147 9.72 -0.23 6.87
CA LEU A 147 9.07 0.97 6.35
C LEU A 147 7.99 0.68 5.29
N CYS A 148 7.76 -0.57 4.93
CA CYS A 148 6.84 -0.99 3.86
C CYS A 148 5.38 -1.19 4.31
N GLY A 149 4.98 -0.69 5.48
CA GLY A 149 3.64 -0.85 6.06
C GLY A 149 2.51 -0.41 5.12
N PHE A 150 2.75 0.63 4.32
CA PHE A 150 1.83 1.08 3.27
C PHE A 150 1.40 -0.07 2.34
N TYR A 151 2.36 -0.82 1.81
CA TYR A 151 2.06 -1.89 0.85
C TYR A 151 1.39 -3.09 1.51
N ALA A 152 1.80 -3.44 2.73
CA ALA A 152 1.15 -4.51 3.49
C ALA A 152 -0.34 -4.18 3.73
N ALA A 153 -0.62 -2.98 4.22
CA ALA A 153 -1.99 -2.52 4.46
C ALA A 153 -2.81 -2.42 3.16
N ALA A 154 -2.21 -1.94 2.07
CA ALA A 154 -2.89 -1.86 0.77
C ALA A 154 -3.25 -3.24 0.22
N ILE A 155 -2.33 -4.22 0.29
CA ILE A 155 -2.56 -5.58 -0.20
C ILE A 155 -3.67 -6.25 0.63
N ALA A 156 -3.60 -6.18 1.96
CA ALA A 156 -4.63 -6.73 2.84
C ALA A 156 -6.01 -6.12 2.50
N ARG A 157 -6.07 -4.79 2.38
CA ARG A 157 -7.32 -4.08 2.11
C ARG A 157 -7.94 -4.42 0.75
N VAL A 158 -7.12 -4.60 -0.30
CA VAL A 158 -7.61 -5.07 -1.60
C VAL A 158 -8.23 -6.46 -1.48
N LEU A 159 -7.62 -7.38 -0.74
CA LEU A 159 -8.15 -8.72 -0.51
C LEU A 159 -9.49 -8.66 0.25
N GLU A 160 -9.60 -7.83 1.29
CA GLU A 160 -10.84 -7.60 2.05
C GLU A 160 -11.99 -7.12 1.17
N HIS A 161 -11.73 -6.21 0.22
CA HIS A 161 -12.74 -5.74 -0.73
C HIS A 161 -13.36 -6.86 -1.57
N PHE A 162 -12.62 -7.94 -1.76
CA PHE A 162 -13.12 -9.12 -2.47
C PHE A 162 -13.59 -10.24 -1.52
N GLY A 163 -13.89 -9.94 -0.25
CA GLY A 163 -14.42 -10.90 0.73
C GLY A 163 -13.40 -11.99 1.09
N LEU A 164 -12.15 -11.61 1.28
CA LEU A 164 -11.09 -12.48 1.75
C LEU A 164 -10.49 -11.85 3.01
N ARG A 165 -10.36 -12.63 4.09
CA ARG A 165 -9.56 -12.19 5.23
C ARG A 165 -8.10 -12.24 4.86
N ALA A 166 -7.37 -11.18 5.16
CA ALA A 166 -5.95 -11.11 4.85
C ALA A 166 -5.18 -10.51 6.01
N ASP A 167 -4.17 -11.24 6.45
CA ASP A 167 -3.15 -10.70 7.35
C ASP A 167 -1.86 -10.54 6.54
N ALA A 168 -1.41 -9.29 6.39
CA ALA A 168 -0.24 -8.94 5.63
C ALA A 168 0.80 -8.28 6.54
N ARG A 169 1.98 -8.89 6.59
CA ARG A 169 3.10 -8.38 7.38
C ARG A 169 4.36 -8.26 6.53
N VAL A 170 5.26 -7.41 6.95
CA VAL A 170 6.57 -7.24 6.34
C VAL A 170 7.55 -8.18 7.05
N ASP A 171 7.98 -9.24 6.37
CA ASP A 171 8.96 -10.19 6.92
C ASP A 171 10.39 -9.67 6.78
N GLU A 172 10.73 -9.08 5.61
CA GLU A 172 12.03 -8.49 5.35
C GLU A 172 11.83 -7.09 4.73
N CYS A 173 12.58 -6.11 5.20
CA CYS A 173 12.56 -4.76 4.65
C CYS A 173 13.97 -4.32 4.22
N ARG A 174 14.08 -3.77 3.00
CA ARG A 174 15.34 -3.21 2.50
C ARG A 174 15.89 -2.12 3.42
N ALA A 175 15.02 -1.29 4.00
CA ALA A 175 15.42 -0.23 4.90
C ALA A 175 16.00 -0.72 6.23
N SER A 176 15.70 -1.97 6.64
CA SER A 176 16.23 -2.57 7.88
C SER A 176 17.48 -3.42 7.65
N GLY A 177 18.25 -3.16 6.58
CA GLY A 177 19.46 -3.94 6.25
C GLY A 177 19.18 -5.26 5.54
N GLY A 178 17.96 -5.48 5.07
CA GLY A 178 17.56 -6.66 4.31
C GLY A 178 18.12 -6.67 2.88
N ARG A 179 17.63 -7.61 2.08
CA ARG A 179 18.04 -7.85 0.68
C ARG A 179 17.75 -6.64 -0.23
N LYS A 180 17.97 -6.80 -1.53
CA LYS A 180 17.70 -5.76 -2.56
C LYS A 180 16.21 -5.35 -2.70
N GLY A 181 15.29 -6.00 -1.98
CA GLY A 181 13.85 -5.77 -1.97
C GLY A 181 13.26 -5.97 -0.58
N CYS A 182 11.95 -5.84 -0.48
CA CYS A 182 11.19 -6.16 0.72
C CYS A 182 10.34 -7.40 0.48
N LEU A 183 10.27 -8.28 1.46
CA LEU A 183 9.45 -9.48 1.43
C LEU A 183 8.25 -9.29 2.35
N LEU A 184 7.05 -9.41 1.78
CA LEU A 184 5.82 -9.41 2.55
C LEU A 184 5.21 -10.81 2.53
N CYS A 185 4.76 -11.26 3.68
CA CYS A 185 3.95 -12.46 3.83
C CYS A 185 2.48 -12.07 4.00
N VAL A 186 1.62 -12.67 3.21
CA VAL A 186 0.18 -12.41 3.23
C VAL A 186 -0.55 -13.74 3.42
N VAL A 187 -1.14 -13.93 4.57
CA VAL A 187 -2.01 -15.08 4.84
C VAL A 187 -3.41 -14.73 4.36
N VAL A 188 -3.97 -15.55 3.47
CA VAL A 188 -5.28 -15.33 2.86
C VAL A 188 -6.21 -16.47 3.25
N ALA A 189 -7.31 -16.15 3.91
CA ALA A 189 -8.39 -17.08 4.22
C ALA A 189 -9.68 -16.65 3.51
N ALA A 190 -10.53 -17.61 3.14
CA ALA A 190 -11.87 -17.29 2.71
C ALA A 190 -12.64 -16.73 3.93
N ASP A 191 -13.42 -15.67 3.70
CA ASP A 191 -14.38 -15.21 4.70
C ASP A 191 -15.54 -16.23 4.68
N ASN A 192 -15.52 -17.17 5.60
CA ASN A 192 -16.66 -18.06 5.85
C ASN A 192 -17.75 -17.24 6.54
N ALA A 193 -18.44 -16.39 5.79
CA ALA A 193 -19.70 -15.81 6.23
C ALA A 193 -20.73 -16.93 6.30
N GLY A 194 -20.75 -17.71 7.38
CA GLY A 194 -21.71 -18.79 7.52
C GLY A 194 -21.43 -19.85 8.58
N GLU A 195 -20.48 -19.66 9.48
CA GLU A 195 -20.41 -20.54 10.65
C GLU A 195 -21.22 -19.90 11.79
N PRO A 196 -22.44 -20.42 12.10
CA PRO A 196 -23.16 -19.96 13.28
C PRO A 196 -22.29 -20.27 14.50
N ALA A 197 -22.10 -19.27 15.36
CA ALA A 197 -21.48 -19.46 16.66
C ALA A 197 -22.17 -20.66 17.34
N ALA A 198 -21.42 -21.71 17.58
CA ALA A 198 -21.89 -22.83 18.38
C ALA A 198 -22.24 -22.30 19.77
N ALA A 199 -23.51 -22.44 20.12
CA ALA A 199 -24.08 -22.13 21.43
C ALA A 199 -23.52 -23.04 22.53
#